data_9a1291bc5d64c7acf639b9c3e9ac0fd4
#
_entry.id   9a1291bc5d64c7acf639b9c3e9ac0fd4
#
_cell.length_a   1.000
_cell.length_b   1.000
_cell.length_c   1.000
_cell.angle_alpha   90.00
_cell.angle_beta   90.00
_cell.angle_gamma   90.00
#
_symmetry.space_group_name_H-M   'P 1'
#
loop_
_entity.id
_entity.type
_entity.pdbx_description
1 polymer ?
#
loop_
_entity_poly.entity_id
_entity_poly.type
_entity_poly.pdbx_seq_one_letter_code
_entity_poly.pdbx_strand_id
1 'polypeptide(L)'
;MIISDQLHDNLQKNRKYIGEYRYQDVVIEGGVPAIVPEELFNRVQERMEKNRHAPAMAKAKEEYLLTTKLFCGKCERMMVGESGKSHTGAMHYYYKCSGAKRLKDCDKKAVRKGWIERVVVRLTMQRVMDEEKINRLIDAILVMQEQEDTTTPALRSQLAETESSIGNILKAIEQGIFTPSTKQRLDELEARKEEILVNIQTAELQKPKLTREQMTAWFEQFRHGDPANRDFQKRLIDTFVNAVYVFDDKLVLTYNYQHGTQTISLDEIASALSSDFDGATPPNKKVHAQSWAFLFV
;
A
#
# COMPACT_ATOMS: atom_id res chain seq x y z
N MET A 1 -1.91 -24.07 -5.16
CA MET A 1 -0.52 -24.36 -5.54
C MET A 1 0.32 -23.20 -5.04
N ILE A 2 1.10 -23.39 -3.97
CA ILE A 2 1.91 -22.33 -3.35
C ILE A 2 3.19 -22.24 -4.19
N ILE A 3 3.35 -21.14 -4.92
CA ILE A 3 4.59 -20.85 -5.66
C ILE A 3 5.66 -20.56 -4.60
N SER A 4 6.80 -21.24 -4.65
CA SER A 4 7.88 -21.01 -3.69
C SER A 4 8.44 -19.59 -3.83
N ASP A 5 8.84 -18.95 -2.71
CA ASP A 5 9.40 -17.60 -2.70
C ASP A 5 10.58 -17.41 -3.68
N GLN A 6 11.40 -18.45 -3.88
CA GLN A 6 12.49 -18.43 -4.86
C GLN A 6 12.00 -18.34 -6.33
N LEU A 7 10.89 -19.00 -6.66
CA LEU A 7 10.31 -18.94 -7.99
C LEU A 7 9.74 -17.54 -8.27
N HIS A 8 9.11 -16.95 -7.27
CA HIS A 8 8.56 -15.59 -7.34
C HIS A 8 9.65 -14.54 -7.54
N ASP A 9 10.75 -14.65 -6.79
CA ASP A 9 11.92 -13.74 -6.88
C ASP A 9 12.61 -13.83 -8.27
N ASN A 10 12.73 -15.03 -8.82
CA ASN A 10 13.30 -15.27 -10.15
C ASN A 10 12.40 -14.73 -11.27
N LEU A 11 11.09 -14.84 -11.14
CA LEU A 11 10.15 -14.28 -12.10
C LEU A 11 10.28 -12.76 -12.17
N GLN A 12 10.31 -12.06 -11.03
CA GLN A 12 10.39 -10.61 -10.98
C GLN A 12 11.72 -10.04 -11.52
N LYS A 13 12.80 -10.82 -11.53
CA LYS A 13 14.13 -10.42 -12.05
C LYS A 13 14.35 -10.76 -13.52
N ASN A 14 13.39 -11.40 -14.16
CA ASN A 14 13.55 -11.88 -15.51
C ASN A 14 13.45 -10.74 -16.54
N ARG A 15 14.59 -10.38 -17.14
CA ARG A 15 14.68 -9.28 -18.11
C ARG A 15 13.96 -9.57 -19.44
N LYS A 16 13.48 -10.78 -19.66
CA LYS A 16 12.61 -11.08 -20.81
C LYS A 16 11.34 -10.25 -20.82
N TYR A 17 10.86 -9.82 -19.64
CA TYR A 17 9.69 -8.97 -19.56
C TYR A 17 9.87 -7.57 -20.19
N ILE A 18 11.10 -7.10 -20.29
CA ILE A 18 11.46 -5.85 -20.97
C ILE A 18 12.01 -6.07 -22.40
N GLY A 19 11.90 -7.30 -22.92
CA GLY A 19 12.30 -7.60 -24.30
C GLY A 19 13.72 -8.15 -24.46
N GLU A 20 14.51 -8.32 -23.40
CA GLU A 20 15.88 -8.80 -23.45
C GLU A 20 15.90 -10.34 -23.47
N TYR A 21 16.49 -10.93 -24.51
CA TYR A 21 16.75 -12.35 -24.59
C TYR A 21 18.23 -12.64 -24.32
N ARG A 22 18.50 -13.52 -23.36
CA ARG A 22 19.87 -13.92 -23.00
C ARG A 22 20.07 -15.42 -23.21
N TYR A 23 21.13 -15.74 -23.95
CA TYR A 23 21.59 -17.11 -24.12
C TYR A 23 23.09 -17.17 -23.90
N GLN A 24 23.54 -17.90 -22.88
CA GLN A 24 24.93 -17.92 -22.40
C GLN A 24 25.44 -16.48 -22.17
N ASP A 25 26.48 -16.05 -22.90
CA ASP A 25 27.10 -14.73 -22.77
C ASP A 25 26.54 -13.70 -23.79
N VAL A 26 25.60 -14.11 -24.63
CA VAL A 26 25.01 -13.26 -25.66
C VAL A 26 23.71 -12.67 -25.13
N VAL A 27 23.62 -11.34 -25.16
CA VAL A 27 22.42 -10.56 -24.82
C VAL A 27 21.87 -9.93 -26.09
N ILE A 28 20.61 -10.17 -26.40
CA ILE A 28 19.91 -9.64 -27.58
C ILE A 28 18.77 -8.73 -27.05
N GLU A 29 18.93 -7.43 -27.24
CA GLU A 29 17.88 -6.46 -26.95
C GLU A 29 16.76 -6.59 -27.99
N GLY A 30 15.50 -6.57 -27.56
CA GLY A 30 14.36 -6.80 -28.45
C GLY A 30 14.21 -8.22 -28.97
N GLY A 31 14.98 -9.19 -28.45
CA GLY A 31 14.91 -10.60 -28.86
C GLY A 31 13.61 -11.32 -28.50
N VAL A 32 12.79 -10.73 -27.65
CA VAL A 32 11.41 -11.15 -27.33
C VAL A 32 10.51 -9.91 -27.18
N PRO A 33 9.20 -10.02 -27.42
CA PRO A 33 8.29 -8.89 -27.21
C PRO A 33 8.32 -8.42 -25.74
N ALA A 34 8.53 -7.13 -25.52
CA ALA A 34 8.45 -6.54 -24.19
C ALA A 34 6.98 -6.53 -23.69
N ILE A 35 6.75 -7.00 -22.47
CA ILE A 35 5.44 -7.08 -21.84
C ILE A 35 5.29 -5.96 -20.78
N VAL A 36 6.43 -5.50 -20.23
CA VAL A 36 6.48 -4.49 -19.16
C VAL A 36 7.37 -3.34 -19.63
N PRO A 37 6.96 -2.07 -19.42
CA PRO A 37 7.82 -0.92 -19.67
C PRO A 37 9.10 -0.98 -18.82
N GLU A 38 10.22 -0.63 -19.41
CA GLU A 38 11.54 -0.68 -18.74
C GLU A 38 11.58 0.17 -17.46
N GLU A 39 10.98 1.36 -17.47
CA GLU A 39 10.90 2.22 -16.30
C GLU A 39 10.21 1.54 -15.11
N LEU A 40 9.10 0.85 -15.38
CA LEU A 40 8.37 0.12 -14.34
C LEU A 40 9.21 -1.05 -13.80
N PHE A 41 9.87 -1.78 -14.68
CA PHE A 41 10.76 -2.88 -14.30
C PHE A 41 11.90 -2.36 -13.40
N ASN A 42 12.57 -1.28 -13.79
CA ASN A 42 13.68 -0.70 -13.04
C ASN A 42 13.22 -0.18 -11.66
N ARG A 43 12.06 0.48 -11.56
CA ARG A 43 11.48 0.88 -10.28
C ARG A 43 11.18 -0.31 -9.36
N VAL A 44 10.73 -1.43 -9.92
CA VAL A 44 10.51 -2.67 -9.16
C VAL A 44 11.83 -3.23 -8.67
N GLN A 45 12.88 -3.28 -9.52
CA GLN A 45 14.21 -3.76 -9.12
C GLN A 45 14.81 -2.90 -7.98
N GLU A 46 14.73 -1.58 -8.08
CA GLU A 46 15.17 -0.68 -7.00
C GLU A 46 14.45 -0.93 -5.68
N ARG A 47 13.13 -1.15 -5.74
CA ARG A 47 12.34 -1.46 -4.55
C ARG A 47 12.69 -2.82 -3.97
N MET A 48 12.94 -3.82 -4.81
CA MET A 48 13.40 -5.14 -4.39
C MET A 48 14.78 -5.06 -3.72
N GLU A 49 15.72 -4.30 -4.27
CA GLU A 49 17.05 -4.12 -3.68
C GLU A 49 16.98 -3.40 -2.32
N LYS A 50 16.17 -2.35 -2.19
CA LYS A 50 15.89 -1.70 -0.89
C LYS A 50 15.29 -2.68 0.12
N ASN A 51 14.45 -3.61 -0.31
CA ASN A 51 13.80 -4.60 0.54
C ASN A 51 14.67 -5.86 0.79
N ARG A 52 15.73 -6.09 0.02
CA ARG A 52 16.61 -7.29 0.10
C ARG A 52 17.22 -7.50 1.48
N HIS A 53 17.40 -6.44 2.26
CA HIS A 53 17.91 -6.51 3.62
C HIS A 53 16.79 -6.64 4.67
N ALA A 54 15.51 -6.77 4.26
CA ALA A 54 14.44 -7.08 5.22
C ALA A 54 14.73 -8.45 5.86
N PRO A 55 14.70 -8.55 7.19
CA PRO A 55 14.99 -9.80 7.87
C PRO A 55 13.99 -10.88 7.42
N ALA A 56 14.49 -12.09 7.22
CA ALA A 56 13.66 -13.25 6.86
C ALA A 56 12.63 -13.50 7.98
N MET A 57 11.39 -13.04 7.78
CA MET A 57 10.29 -13.18 8.75
C MET A 57 9.98 -14.66 9.05
N ALA A 58 10.21 -15.55 8.08
CA ALA A 58 9.93 -16.99 8.20
C ALA A 58 10.81 -17.74 9.22
N LYS A 59 11.91 -17.16 9.71
CA LYS A 59 12.80 -17.79 10.70
C LYS A 59 12.73 -17.15 12.08
N ALA A 60 11.96 -16.09 12.27
CA ALA A 60 11.85 -15.42 13.55
C ALA A 60 10.96 -16.22 14.51
N LYS A 61 11.49 -16.60 15.67
CA LYS A 61 10.72 -17.22 16.76
C LYS A 61 9.62 -16.31 17.32
N GLU A 62 9.71 -15.01 17.05
CA GLU A 62 8.80 -13.97 17.51
C GLU A 62 8.40 -13.07 16.36
N GLU A 63 7.11 -12.88 16.17
CA GLU A 63 6.58 -12.02 15.11
C GLU A 63 6.60 -10.54 15.55
N TYR A 64 7.14 -9.67 14.69
CA TYR A 64 7.19 -8.23 14.86
C TYR A 64 6.26 -7.56 13.83
N LEU A 65 5.12 -7.02 14.28
CA LEU A 65 4.08 -6.46 13.41
C LEU A 65 4.54 -5.27 12.57
N LEU A 66 5.46 -4.47 13.11
CA LEU A 66 5.95 -3.25 12.46
C LEU A 66 7.24 -3.47 11.65
N THR A 67 7.58 -4.73 11.35
CA THR A 67 8.72 -5.03 10.47
C THR A 67 8.53 -4.33 9.13
N THR A 68 9.59 -3.67 8.62
CA THR A 68 9.61 -2.84 7.41
C THR A 68 8.83 -1.53 7.47
N LYS A 69 8.04 -1.29 8.51
CA LYS A 69 7.21 -0.09 8.68
C LYS A 69 7.68 0.86 9.78
N LEU A 70 8.60 0.43 10.65
CA LEU A 70 9.09 1.22 11.78
C LEU A 70 10.45 1.86 11.48
N PHE A 71 10.52 3.17 11.60
CA PHE A 71 11.70 3.98 11.31
C PHE A 71 12.12 4.82 12.51
N CYS A 72 13.41 5.09 12.60
CA CYS A 72 13.97 6.00 13.58
C CYS A 72 13.70 7.45 13.18
N GLY A 73 13.08 8.24 14.04
CA GLY A 73 12.82 9.67 13.76
C GLY A 73 14.10 10.54 13.72
N LYS A 74 15.26 10.03 14.23
CA LYS A 74 16.51 10.79 14.22
C LYS A 74 17.34 10.59 12.96
N CYS A 75 17.46 9.34 12.48
CA CYS A 75 18.30 9.00 11.33
C CYS A 75 17.55 8.34 10.18
N GLU A 76 16.22 8.28 10.27
CA GLU A 76 15.28 7.76 9.28
C GLU A 76 15.53 6.31 8.84
N ARG A 77 16.50 5.62 9.45
CA ARG A 77 16.77 4.22 9.17
C ARG A 77 15.74 3.31 9.84
N MET A 78 15.56 2.17 9.24
CA MET A 78 14.64 1.14 9.72
C MET A 78 15.00 0.68 11.15
N MET A 79 13.99 0.47 11.98
CA MET A 79 14.15 -0.18 13.29
C MET A 79 13.88 -1.68 13.14
N VAL A 80 14.79 -2.48 13.66
CA VAL A 80 14.78 -3.95 13.55
C VAL A 80 14.43 -4.59 14.89
N GLY A 81 13.79 -5.74 14.85
CA GLY A 81 13.49 -6.54 16.03
C GLY A 81 14.77 -7.01 16.73
N GLU A 82 14.76 -6.95 18.05
CA GLU A 82 15.82 -7.47 18.92
C GLU A 82 15.19 -8.09 20.18
N SER A 83 15.75 -9.17 20.64
CA SER A 83 15.37 -9.79 21.91
C SER A 83 16.54 -9.78 22.88
N GLY A 84 16.24 -9.60 24.16
CA GLY A 84 17.21 -9.65 25.23
C GLY A 84 16.71 -10.44 26.42
N LYS A 85 17.59 -11.24 27.04
CA LYS A 85 17.27 -11.99 28.24
C LYS A 85 17.67 -11.13 29.46
N SER A 86 16.73 -10.96 30.40
CA SER A 86 17.06 -10.28 31.67
C SER A 86 17.90 -11.18 32.58
N HIS A 87 18.46 -10.61 33.61
CA HIS A 87 19.21 -11.38 34.63
C HIS A 87 18.30 -12.39 35.35
N THR A 88 16.99 -12.15 35.39
CA THR A 88 15.97 -13.07 35.96
C THR A 88 15.55 -14.16 34.96
N GLY A 89 16.12 -14.20 33.76
CA GLY A 89 15.79 -15.18 32.74
C GLY A 89 14.62 -14.81 31.80
N ALA A 90 13.87 -13.74 32.08
CA ALA A 90 12.75 -13.32 31.25
C ALA A 90 13.22 -12.75 29.90
N MET A 91 12.54 -13.15 28.82
CA MET A 91 12.79 -12.61 27.48
C MET A 91 12.04 -11.32 27.27
N HIS A 92 12.74 -10.32 26.77
CA HIS A 92 12.17 -9.03 26.41
C HIS A 92 12.42 -8.74 24.93
N TYR A 93 11.41 -8.16 24.28
CA TYR A 93 11.41 -7.89 22.85
C TYR A 93 11.37 -6.39 22.60
N TYR A 94 12.21 -5.92 21.69
CA TYR A 94 12.41 -4.51 21.38
C TYR A 94 12.51 -4.27 19.88
N TYR A 95 12.23 -3.04 19.47
CA TYR A 95 12.68 -2.49 18.20
C TYR A 95 13.89 -1.60 18.44
N LYS A 96 14.97 -1.82 17.71
CA LYS A 96 16.21 -1.06 17.81
C LYS A 96 16.59 -0.46 16.47
N CYS A 97 17.00 0.80 16.48
CA CYS A 97 17.49 1.46 15.27
C CYS A 97 18.67 0.70 14.66
N SER A 98 18.62 0.46 13.33
CA SER A 98 19.71 -0.22 12.63
C SER A 98 21.01 0.59 12.63
N GLY A 99 20.93 1.93 12.63
CA GLY A 99 22.07 2.82 12.82
C GLY A 99 22.70 2.67 14.22
N ALA A 100 21.87 2.63 15.27
CA ALA A 100 22.37 2.40 16.63
C ALA A 100 22.93 0.98 16.84
N LYS A 101 22.36 -0.02 16.14
CA LYS A 101 22.76 -1.43 16.29
C LYS A 101 24.03 -1.78 15.52
N ARG A 102 24.10 -1.39 14.25
CA ARG A 102 25.13 -1.83 13.31
C ARG A 102 26.24 -0.79 13.13
N LEU A 103 25.87 0.45 12.87
CA LEU A 103 26.80 1.53 12.50
C LEU A 103 27.27 2.33 13.70
N LYS A 104 26.54 2.28 14.83
CA LYS A 104 26.79 3.03 16.07
C LYS A 104 26.83 4.57 15.86
N ASP A 105 26.15 5.05 14.83
CA ASP A 105 26.07 6.46 14.44
C ASP A 105 24.71 7.11 14.83
N CYS A 106 23.91 6.43 15.64
CA CYS A 106 22.63 6.91 16.14
C CYS A 106 22.46 6.56 17.62
N ASP A 107 22.03 7.52 18.43
CA ASP A 107 21.81 7.38 19.88
C ASP A 107 20.37 6.98 20.24
N LYS A 108 19.52 6.66 19.26
CA LYS A 108 18.12 6.27 19.49
C LYS A 108 18.03 5.04 20.41
N LYS A 109 17.33 5.21 21.54
CA LYS A 109 17.06 4.13 22.48
C LYS A 109 16.12 3.10 21.88
N ALA A 110 16.29 1.83 22.27
CA ALA A 110 15.39 0.76 21.88
C ALA A 110 13.98 0.98 22.45
N VAL A 111 12.97 0.61 21.70
CA VAL A 111 11.56 0.76 22.06
C VAL A 111 10.96 -0.62 22.32
N ARG A 112 10.20 -0.78 23.41
CA ARG A 112 9.56 -2.06 23.74
C ARG A 112 8.54 -2.44 22.66
N LYS A 113 8.67 -3.66 22.13
CA LYS A 113 7.78 -4.21 21.07
C LYS A 113 6.31 -4.10 21.46
N GLY A 114 5.92 -4.65 22.62
CA GLY A 114 4.53 -4.70 23.03
C GLY A 114 3.91 -3.32 23.23
N TRP A 115 4.69 -2.30 23.61
CA TRP A 115 4.22 -0.94 23.76
C TRP A 115 3.93 -0.30 22.39
N ILE A 116 4.90 -0.27 21.50
CA ILE A 116 4.75 0.43 20.22
C ILE A 116 3.69 -0.23 19.31
N GLU A 117 3.63 -1.57 19.29
CA GLU A 117 2.63 -2.28 18.51
C GLU A 117 1.20 -1.99 19.00
N ARG A 118 0.96 -2.00 20.33
CA ARG A 118 -0.34 -1.63 20.90
C ARG A 118 -0.72 -0.19 20.59
N VAL A 119 0.22 0.74 20.71
CA VAL A 119 -0.01 2.15 20.39
C VAL A 119 -0.44 2.30 18.93
N VAL A 120 0.32 1.72 18.00
CA VAL A 120 0.02 1.82 16.56
C VAL A 120 -1.32 1.17 16.24
N VAL A 121 -1.62 -0.02 16.76
CA VAL A 121 -2.92 -0.69 16.56
C VAL A 121 -4.06 0.21 17.06
N ARG A 122 -3.97 0.73 18.29
CA ARG A 122 -5.03 1.58 18.89
C ARG A 122 -5.26 2.86 18.08
N LEU A 123 -4.20 3.56 17.72
CA LEU A 123 -4.30 4.78 16.91
C LEU A 123 -4.89 4.51 15.52
N THR A 124 -4.51 3.40 14.91
CA THR A 124 -5.06 2.99 13.62
C THR A 124 -6.54 2.63 13.75
N MET A 125 -6.93 1.90 14.81
CA MET A 125 -8.33 1.59 15.08
C MET A 125 -9.17 2.85 15.28
N GLN A 126 -8.71 3.79 16.10
CA GLN A 126 -9.41 5.07 16.30
C GLN A 126 -9.61 5.82 14.97
N ARG A 127 -8.64 5.73 14.05
CA ARG A 127 -8.72 6.36 12.74
C ARG A 127 -9.75 5.67 11.85
N VAL A 128 -9.78 4.34 11.85
CA VAL A 128 -10.73 3.53 11.06
C VAL A 128 -12.15 3.60 11.63
N MET A 129 -12.30 3.83 12.94
CA MET A 129 -13.61 4.02 13.58
C MET A 129 -14.22 5.41 13.34
N ASP A 130 -13.44 6.38 12.86
CA ASP A 130 -13.92 7.72 12.55
C ASP A 130 -14.69 7.71 11.22
N GLU A 131 -16.01 7.64 11.34
CA GLU A 131 -16.93 7.52 10.22
C GLU A 131 -16.84 8.70 9.25
N GLU A 132 -16.66 9.92 9.76
CA GLU A 132 -16.54 11.11 8.92
C GLU A 132 -15.26 11.06 8.06
N LYS A 133 -14.15 10.60 8.63
CA LYS A 133 -12.89 10.43 7.89
C LYS A 133 -12.97 9.31 6.86
N ILE A 134 -13.65 8.22 7.20
CA ILE A 134 -13.85 7.11 6.26
C ILE A 134 -14.76 7.54 5.11
N ASN A 135 -15.86 8.25 5.38
CA ASN A 135 -16.73 8.77 4.32
C ASN A 135 -15.99 9.72 3.39
N ARG A 136 -15.19 10.66 3.91
CA ARG A 136 -14.34 11.54 3.09
C ARG A 136 -13.34 10.75 2.24
N LEU A 137 -12.77 9.67 2.78
CA LEU A 137 -11.85 8.81 2.02
C LEU A 137 -12.57 8.08 0.91
N ILE A 138 -13.76 7.52 1.17
CA ILE A 138 -14.61 6.88 0.17
C ILE A 138 -14.97 7.88 -0.95
N ASP A 139 -15.38 9.10 -0.59
CA ASP A 139 -15.68 10.15 -1.56
C ASP A 139 -14.48 10.46 -2.45
N ALA A 140 -13.30 10.60 -1.85
CA ALA A 140 -12.07 10.85 -2.60
C ALA A 140 -11.73 9.69 -3.56
N ILE A 141 -11.91 8.43 -3.14
CA ILE A 141 -11.67 7.26 -3.99
C ILE A 141 -12.67 7.24 -5.17
N LEU A 142 -13.95 7.54 -4.93
CA LEU A 142 -14.97 7.60 -5.99
C LEU A 142 -14.62 8.66 -7.02
N VAL A 143 -14.22 9.86 -6.58
CA VAL A 143 -13.78 10.94 -7.49
C VAL A 143 -12.54 10.51 -8.30
N MET A 144 -11.57 9.85 -7.66
CA MET A 144 -10.38 9.35 -8.38
C MET A 144 -10.74 8.29 -9.41
N GLN A 145 -11.65 7.36 -9.09
CA GLN A 145 -12.11 6.34 -10.03
C GLN A 145 -12.79 6.97 -11.28
N GLU A 146 -13.49 8.08 -11.11
CA GLU A 146 -14.09 8.82 -12.24
C GLU A 146 -13.04 9.54 -13.08
N GLN A 147 -12.04 10.16 -12.45
CA GLN A 147 -10.98 10.91 -13.14
C GLN A 147 -10.00 10.02 -13.90
N GLU A 148 -9.71 8.82 -13.40
CA GLU A 148 -8.79 7.89 -14.05
C GLU A 148 -9.38 7.18 -15.27
N ASP A 149 -10.70 7.20 -15.44
CA ASP A 149 -11.38 6.54 -16.55
C ASP A 149 -11.66 7.52 -17.71
N THR A 150 -10.61 7.95 -18.39
CA THR A 150 -10.73 8.72 -19.64
C THR A 150 -10.90 7.83 -20.87
N THR A 151 -10.55 6.54 -20.75
CA THR A 151 -10.54 5.61 -21.88
C THR A 151 -11.96 5.14 -22.24
N THR A 152 -12.75 4.74 -21.25
CA THR A 152 -14.13 4.25 -21.49
C THR A 152 -15.06 5.32 -22.09
N PRO A 153 -15.08 6.58 -21.61
CA PRO A 153 -15.85 7.65 -22.24
C PRO A 153 -15.43 7.93 -23.68
N ALA A 154 -14.11 7.92 -23.97
CA ALA A 154 -13.61 8.12 -25.32
C ALA A 154 -14.05 6.99 -26.28
N LEU A 155 -13.98 5.73 -25.83
CA LEU A 155 -14.45 4.57 -26.61
C LEU A 155 -15.97 4.63 -26.84
N ARG A 156 -16.76 5.04 -25.85
CA ARG A 156 -18.22 5.21 -26.00
C ARG A 156 -18.56 6.32 -26.99
N SER A 157 -17.79 7.42 -27.02
CA SER A 157 -17.96 8.47 -28.03
C SER A 157 -17.67 7.95 -29.44
N GLN A 158 -16.59 7.18 -29.62
CA GLN A 158 -16.26 6.55 -30.91
C GLN A 158 -17.32 5.54 -31.33
N LEU A 159 -17.91 4.80 -30.40
CA LEU A 159 -19.03 3.89 -30.67
C LEU A 159 -20.22 4.66 -31.21
N ALA A 160 -20.63 5.73 -30.55
CA ALA A 160 -21.76 6.56 -30.98
C ALA A 160 -21.55 7.18 -32.38
N GLU A 161 -20.35 7.66 -32.70
CA GLU A 161 -19.99 8.17 -34.02
C GLU A 161 -20.03 7.07 -35.08
N THR A 162 -19.56 5.87 -34.77
CA THR A 162 -19.59 4.71 -35.66
C THR A 162 -21.03 4.28 -35.93
N GLU A 163 -21.86 4.19 -34.90
CA GLU A 163 -23.29 3.86 -35.02
C GLU A 163 -24.06 4.92 -35.83
N SER A 164 -23.77 6.19 -35.64
CA SER A 164 -24.35 7.26 -36.45
C SER A 164 -23.96 7.13 -37.93
N SER A 165 -22.71 6.77 -38.22
CA SER A 165 -22.21 6.55 -39.58
C SER A 165 -22.89 5.33 -40.24
N ILE A 166 -23.06 4.24 -39.52
CA ILE A 166 -23.82 3.06 -39.95
C ILE A 166 -25.27 3.47 -40.29
N GLY A 167 -25.93 4.20 -39.39
CA GLY A 167 -27.28 4.67 -39.56
C GLY A 167 -27.46 5.56 -40.82
N ASN A 168 -26.47 6.40 -41.12
CA ASN A 168 -26.49 7.24 -42.33
C ASN A 168 -26.35 6.41 -43.61
N ILE A 169 -25.51 5.38 -43.62
CA ILE A 169 -25.37 4.46 -44.76
C ILE A 169 -26.65 3.65 -44.96
N LEU A 170 -27.27 3.16 -43.88
CA LEU A 170 -28.53 2.42 -43.96
C LEU A 170 -29.65 3.30 -44.57
N LYS A 171 -29.77 4.57 -44.14
CA LYS A 171 -30.71 5.52 -44.73
C LYS A 171 -30.46 5.76 -46.24
N ALA A 172 -29.18 5.84 -46.63
CA ALA A 172 -28.85 6.00 -48.06
C ALA A 172 -29.21 4.73 -48.86
N ILE A 173 -29.05 3.53 -48.30
CA ILE A 173 -29.48 2.26 -48.90
C ILE A 173 -31.02 2.22 -49.05
N GLU A 174 -31.75 2.64 -48.01
CA GLU A 174 -33.23 2.75 -48.06
C GLU A 174 -33.71 3.69 -49.15
N GLN A 175 -32.95 4.74 -49.48
CA GLN A 175 -33.22 5.67 -50.60
C GLN A 175 -32.79 5.14 -51.97
N GLY A 176 -32.31 3.88 -52.05
CA GLY A 176 -31.94 3.23 -53.29
C GLY A 176 -30.46 3.40 -53.70
N ILE A 177 -29.62 4.01 -52.84
CA ILE A 177 -28.20 4.18 -53.12
C ILE A 177 -27.48 2.94 -52.59
N PHE A 178 -27.28 1.94 -53.47
CA PHE A 178 -26.53 0.72 -53.15
C PHE A 178 -25.44 0.47 -54.17
N THR A 179 -24.20 0.56 -53.75
CA THR A 179 -23.01 0.31 -54.56
C THR A 179 -22.07 -0.67 -53.84
N PRO A 180 -21.16 -1.35 -54.54
CA PRO A 180 -20.14 -2.21 -53.88
C PRO A 180 -19.35 -1.48 -52.79
N SER A 181 -19.03 -0.21 -53.00
CA SER A 181 -18.32 0.63 -52.01
C SER A 181 -19.18 0.95 -50.79
N THR A 182 -20.50 1.08 -50.93
CA THR A 182 -21.42 1.27 -49.79
C THR A 182 -21.42 0.01 -48.90
N LYS A 183 -21.46 -1.17 -49.56
CA LYS A 183 -21.40 -2.43 -48.82
C LYS A 183 -20.05 -2.58 -48.07
N GLN A 184 -18.94 -2.37 -48.80
CA GLN A 184 -17.62 -2.46 -48.18
C GLN A 184 -17.47 -1.52 -46.96
N ARG A 185 -17.97 -0.28 -47.10
CA ARG A 185 -17.91 0.70 -46.02
C ARG A 185 -18.78 0.32 -44.82
N LEU A 186 -19.93 -0.31 -45.06
CA LEU A 186 -20.79 -0.83 -44.00
C LEU A 186 -20.09 -1.97 -43.26
N ASP A 187 -19.52 -2.93 -43.98
CA ASP A 187 -18.77 -4.07 -43.37
C ASP A 187 -17.58 -3.57 -42.52
N GLU A 188 -16.83 -2.56 -42.99
CA GLU A 188 -15.74 -1.92 -42.24
C GLU A 188 -16.25 -1.25 -40.95
N LEU A 189 -17.38 -0.55 -40.98
CA LEU A 189 -17.92 0.13 -39.80
C LEU A 189 -18.50 -0.86 -38.79
N GLU A 190 -19.11 -1.95 -39.26
CA GLU A 190 -19.59 -3.02 -38.37
C GLU A 190 -18.43 -3.74 -37.68
N ALA A 191 -17.38 -4.06 -38.39
CA ALA A 191 -16.17 -4.64 -37.82
C ALA A 191 -15.53 -3.70 -36.75
N ARG A 192 -15.46 -2.39 -37.07
CA ARG A 192 -14.99 -1.37 -36.15
C ARG A 192 -15.85 -1.25 -34.89
N LYS A 193 -17.18 -1.33 -35.03
CA LYS A 193 -18.14 -1.33 -33.94
C LYS A 193 -17.84 -2.50 -32.97
N GLU A 194 -17.68 -3.71 -33.50
CA GLU A 194 -17.37 -4.88 -32.70
C GLU A 194 -16.02 -4.74 -31.96
N GLU A 195 -14.98 -4.23 -32.62
CA GLU A 195 -13.69 -3.96 -32.00
C GLU A 195 -13.82 -2.96 -30.83
N ILE A 196 -14.56 -1.87 -31.00
CA ILE A 196 -14.80 -0.88 -29.95
C ILE A 196 -15.55 -1.51 -28.77
N LEU A 197 -16.57 -2.33 -29.02
CA LEU A 197 -17.32 -3.02 -27.96
C LEU A 197 -16.41 -3.97 -27.14
N VAL A 198 -15.54 -4.75 -27.80
CA VAL A 198 -14.56 -5.61 -27.12
C VAL A 198 -13.58 -4.76 -26.28
N ASN A 199 -13.12 -3.62 -26.81
CA ASN A 199 -12.23 -2.72 -26.09
C ASN A 199 -12.92 -2.10 -24.86
N ILE A 200 -14.19 -1.72 -24.94
CA ILE A 200 -14.97 -1.25 -23.79
C ILE A 200 -15.07 -2.34 -22.73
N GLN A 201 -15.47 -3.54 -23.10
CA GLN A 201 -15.57 -4.66 -22.16
C GLN A 201 -14.22 -4.97 -21.50
N THR A 202 -13.14 -4.96 -22.27
CA THR A 202 -11.79 -5.18 -21.74
C THR A 202 -11.38 -4.08 -20.77
N ALA A 203 -11.66 -2.82 -21.06
CA ALA A 203 -11.37 -1.70 -20.17
C ALA A 203 -12.18 -1.77 -18.87
N GLU A 204 -13.45 -2.15 -18.94
CA GLU A 204 -14.32 -2.34 -17.76
C GLU A 204 -13.89 -3.52 -16.89
N LEU A 205 -13.40 -4.62 -17.47
CA LEU A 205 -12.88 -5.77 -16.74
C LEU A 205 -11.53 -5.49 -16.07
N GLN A 206 -10.68 -4.66 -16.68
CA GLN A 206 -9.35 -4.33 -16.14
C GLN A 206 -9.42 -3.39 -14.92
N LYS A 207 -10.49 -2.59 -14.79
CA LYS A 207 -10.65 -1.61 -13.69
C LYS A 207 -12.05 -1.73 -13.08
N PRO A 208 -12.33 -2.77 -12.28
CA PRO A 208 -13.62 -2.86 -11.61
C PRO A 208 -13.81 -1.66 -10.68
N LYS A 209 -14.84 -0.85 -10.94
CA LYS A 209 -15.21 0.28 -10.09
C LYS A 209 -15.84 -0.26 -8.81
N LEU A 210 -15.28 0.09 -7.67
CA LEU A 210 -15.86 -0.24 -6.37
C LEU A 210 -17.02 0.74 -6.08
N THR A 211 -18.15 0.21 -5.65
CA THR A 211 -19.27 1.05 -5.19
C THR A 211 -19.04 1.53 -3.75
N ARG A 212 -19.77 2.58 -3.36
CA ARG A 212 -19.76 3.08 -1.99
C ARG A 212 -20.08 1.99 -0.98
N GLU A 213 -21.10 1.18 -1.26
CA GLU A 213 -21.55 0.08 -0.39
C GLU A 213 -20.48 -0.98 -0.21
N GLN A 214 -19.78 -1.35 -1.28
CA GLN A 214 -18.67 -2.30 -1.24
C GLN A 214 -17.51 -1.76 -0.39
N MET A 215 -17.15 -0.49 -0.56
CA MET A 215 -16.10 0.15 0.24
C MET A 215 -16.51 0.25 1.70
N THR A 216 -17.73 0.67 1.98
CA THR A 216 -18.25 0.75 3.37
C THR A 216 -18.22 -0.62 4.04
N ALA A 217 -18.74 -1.67 3.38
CA ALA A 217 -18.71 -3.04 3.90
C ALA A 217 -17.29 -3.55 4.16
N TRP A 218 -16.33 -3.15 3.32
CA TRP A 218 -14.93 -3.49 3.53
C TRP A 218 -14.33 -2.80 4.76
N PHE A 219 -14.62 -1.52 5.01
CA PHE A 219 -14.17 -0.81 6.21
C PHE A 219 -14.82 -1.36 7.48
N GLU A 220 -16.10 -1.78 7.43
CA GLU A 220 -16.81 -2.36 8.56
C GLU A 220 -16.13 -3.64 9.10
N GLN A 221 -15.46 -4.42 8.26
CA GLN A 221 -14.69 -5.59 8.72
C GLN A 221 -13.57 -5.21 9.70
N PHE A 222 -13.01 -4.00 9.57
CA PHE A 222 -11.98 -3.51 10.48
C PHE A 222 -12.57 -2.81 11.71
N ARG A 223 -13.78 -2.27 11.63
CA ARG A 223 -14.45 -1.62 12.77
C ARG A 223 -14.86 -2.62 13.83
N HIS A 224 -15.30 -3.81 13.41
CA HIS A 224 -15.76 -4.88 14.29
C HIS A 224 -14.72 -5.96 14.60
N GLY A 225 -13.48 -5.78 14.16
CA GLY A 225 -12.40 -6.72 14.41
C GLY A 225 -11.92 -6.69 15.87
N ASP A 226 -11.45 -7.82 16.36
CA ASP A 226 -10.89 -7.94 17.72
C ASP A 226 -9.47 -7.40 17.79
N PRO A 227 -9.21 -6.29 18.50
CA PRO A 227 -7.87 -5.72 18.67
C PRO A 227 -6.89 -6.62 19.43
N ALA A 228 -7.36 -7.65 20.13
CA ALA A 228 -6.51 -8.61 20.83
C ALA A 228 -6.02 -9.73 19.88
N ASN A 229 -6.72 -9.95 18.78
CA ASN A 229 -6.35 -10.97 17.81
C ASN A 229 -5.12 -10.52 16.96
N ARG A 230 -4.08 -11.36 16.96
CA ARG A 230 -2.80 -11.05 16.29
C ARG A 230 -2.92 -10.96 14.77
N ASP A 231 -3.69 -11.83 14.15
CA ASP A 231 -3.91 -11.82 12.70
C ASP A 231 -4.71 -10.59 12.27
N PHE A 232 -5.66 -10.16 13.09
CA PHE A 232 -6.38 -8.91 12.89
C PHE A 232 -5.45 -7.70 13.00
N GLN A 233 -4.62 -7.62 14.04
CA GLN A 233 -3.63 -6.56 14.20
C GLN A 233 -2.71 -6.45 12.98
N LYS A 234 -2.25 -7.59 12.48
CA LYS A 234 -1.40 -7.65 11.28
C LYS A 234 -2.12 -7.13 10.05
N ARG A 235 -3.32 -7.62 9.76
CA ARG A 235 -4.13 -7.13 8.63
C ARG A 235 -4.40 -5.63 8.73
N LEU A 236 -4.74 -5.13 9.92
CA LEU A 236 -4.97 -3.71 10.17
C LEU A 236 -3.74 -2.86 9.84
N ILE A 237 -2.57 -3.27 10.35
CA ILE A 237 -1.30 -2.57 10.11
C ILE A 237 -0.90 -2.66 8.63
N ASP A 238 -0.99 -3.83 8.02
CA ASP A 238 -0.59 -4.03 6.61
C ASP A 238 -1.48 -3.24 5.66
N THR A 239 -2.76 -3.12 5.98
CA THR A 239 -3.74 -2.39 5.17
C THR A 239 -3.60 -0.88 5.30
N PHE A 240 -3.55 -0.35 6.51
CA PHE A 240 -3.69 1.09 6.73
C PHE A 240 -2.38 1.81 6.99
N VAL A 241 -1.39 1.19 7.64
CA VAL A 241 -0.16 1.87 8.04
C VAL A 241 0.90 1.79 6.95
N ASN A 242 1.38 2.94 6.49
CA ASN A 242 2.51 3.03 5.56
C ASN A 242 3.85 3.00 6.33
N ALA A 243 4.06 3.97 7.22
CA ALA A 243 5.28 4.05 8.01
C ALA A 243 5.02 4.67 9.39
N VAL A 244 5.86 4.32 10.36
CA VAL A 244 5.86 4.86 11.72
C VAL A 244 7.26 5.36 12.04
N TYR A 245 7.40 6.66 12.30
CA TYR A 245 8.65 7.29 12.71
C TYR A 245 8.63 7.52 14.22
N VAL A 246 9.63 7.02 14.93
CA VAL A 246 9.72 7.08 16.39
C VAL A 246 10.77 8.10 16.80
N PHE A 247 10.31 9.28 17.23
CA PHE A 247 11.13 10.31 17.87
C PHE A 247 11.22 10.05 19.38
N ASP A 248 11.99 10.85 20.09
CA ASP A 248 12.12 10.71 21.55
C ASP A 248 10.91 11.27 22.29
N ASP A 249 10.19 12.22 21.72
CA ASP A 249 9.06 12.97 22.26
C ASP A 249 7.72 12.71 21.57
N LYS A 250 7.74 12.13 20.36
CA LYS A 250 6.55 11.95 19.52
C LYS A 250 6.64 10.73 18.61
N LEU A 251 5.48 10.34 18.07
CA LEU A 251 5.35 9.40 16.98
C LEU A 251 4.74 10.11 15.78
N VAL A 252 5.22 9.78 14.59
CA VAL A 252 4.61 10.20 13.33
C VAL A 252 4.16 8.95 12.60
N LEU A 253 2.85 8.81 12.40
CA LEU A 253 2.25 7.72 11.64
C LEU A 253 1.85 8.24 10.25
N THR A 254 2.24 7.54 9.21
CA THR A 254 1.75 7.77 7.86
C THR A 254 0.88 6.59 7.43
N TYR A 255 -0.25 6.90 6.82
CA TYR A 255 -1.22 5.91 6.36
C TYR A 255 -1.16 5.77 4.83
N ASN A 256 -1.69 4.65 4.30
CA ASN A 256 -1.67 4.30 2.88
C ASN A 256 -2.67 5.11 2.01
N TYR A 257 -3.14 6.28 2.46
CA TYR A 257 -4.07 7.13 1.72
C TYR A 257 -3.65 8.60 1.79
N GLN A 258 -4.12 9.42 0.87
CA GLN A 258 -3.79 10.85 0.80
C GLN A 258 -4.08 11.57 2.11
N HIS A 259 -3.17 12.47 2.52
CA HIS A 259 -3.25 13.23 3.78
C HIS A 259 -3.33 12.35 5.05
N GLY A 260 -2.87 11.10 4.96
CA GLY A 260 -2.85 10.13 6.06
C GLY A 260 -1.70 10.30 7.04
N THR A 261 -1.12 11.50 7.23
CA THR A 261 -0.07 11.73 8.23
C THR A 261 -0.67 12.20 9.54
N GLN A 262 -0.26 11.57 10.64
CA GLN A 262 -0.65 11.93 12.00
C GLN A 262 0.59 12.05 12.87
N THR A 263 0.77 13.19 13.52
CA THR A 263 1.81 13.42 14.53
C THR A 263 1.15 13.43 15.91
N ILE A 264 1.68 12.65 16.84
CA ILE A 264 1.12 12.49 18.18
C ILE A 264 2.27 12.58 19.18
N SER A 265 2.15 13.44 20.20
CA SER A 265 3.13 13.52 21.29
C SER A 265 3.05 12.30 22.20
N LEU A 266 4.14 11.96 22.89
CA LEU A 266 4.14 10.85 23.85
C LEU A 266 3.25 11.17 25.06
N ASP A 267 3.05 12.44 25.40
CA ASP A 267 2.15 12.85 26.49
C ASP A 267 0.68 12.64 26.12
N GLU A 268 0.29 12.92 24.86
CA GLU A 268 -1.05 12.59 24.35
C GLU A 268 -1.29 11.08 24.33
N ILE A 269 -0.28 10.30 23.95
CA ILE A 269 -0.37 8.85 24.01
C ILE A 269 -0.53 8.37 25.45
N ALA A 270 0.24 8.92 26.39
CA ALA A 270 0.15 8.55 27.79
C ALA A 270 -1.23 8.88 28.37
N SER A 271 -1.81 10.04 28.04
CA SER A 271 -3.17 10.44 28.48
C SER A 271 -4.26 9.56 27.86
N ALA A 272 -4.14 9.23 26.59
CA ALA A 272 -5.13 8.37 25.89
C ALA A 272 -5.07 6.89 26.32
N LEU A 273 -3.96 6.45 26.90
CA LEU A 273 -3.73 5.06 27.29
C LEU A 273 -3.79 4.83 28.80
N SER A 274 -3.99 5.88 29.59
CA SER A 274 -3.94 5.82 31.07
C SER A 274 -5.01 4.93 31.71
N SER A 275 -6.07 4.57 30.99
CA SER A 275 -7.15 3.72 31.52
C SER A 275 -6.87 2.20 31.42
N ASP A 276 -5.92 1.74 30.55
CA ASP A 276 -5.75 0.32 30.24
C ASP A 276 -4.29 -0.16 30.28
N PHE A 277 -3.36 0.65 30.81
CA PHE A 277 -1.93 0.35 30.72
C PHE A 277 -1.34 -0.12 32.03
N ASP A 278 -1.55 -1.37 32.37
CA ASP A 278 -0.76 -2.06 33.40
C ASP A 278 0.63 -2.43 32.83
N GLY A 279 1.66 -1.70 33.24
CA GLY A 279 3.05 -2.15 33.19
C GLY A 279 3.94 -1.77 32.00
N ALA A 280 3.53 -0.97 31.03
CA ALA A 280 4.42 -0.54 29.95
C ALA A 280 4.78 0.95 30.02
N THR A 281 5.91 1.26 30.66
CA THR A 281 6.46 2.62 30.74
C THR A 281 6.92 3.11 29.38
N PRO A 282 6.54 4.33 28.92
CA PRO A 282 7.13 4.96 27.74
C PRO A 282 8.65 5.14 27.92
N PRO A 283 9.43 5.17 26.82
CA PRO A 283 10.88 5.05 26.86
C PRO A 283 11.65 6.13 27.61
N ASN A 284 11.03 7.19 28.16
CA ASN A 284 11.72 8.35 28.70
C ASN A 284 11.22 8.92 30.05
N LYS A 285 10.51 8.16 30.88
CA LYS A 285 10.03 8.69 32.19
C LYS A 285 11.12 8.93 33.27
N LYS A 286 12.42 8.91 32.97
CA LYS A 286 13.48 9.14 33.96
C LYS A 286 14.02 10.58 34.06
N VAL A 287 13.51 11.55 33.32
CA VAL A 287 14.09 12.92 33.30
C VAL A 287 13.26 13.97 34.05
N HIS A 288 12.00 13.71 34.43
CA HIS A 288 11.15 14.75 35.04
C HIS A 288 10.79 14.57 36.52
N ALA A 289 11.45 13.66 37.24
CA ALA A 289 11.21 13.52 38.70
C ALA A 289 12.07 14.46 39.57
N GLN A 290 12.92 15.33 39.00
CA GLN A 290 13.79 16.22 39.79
C GLN A 290 13.55 17.72 39.61
N SER A 291 12.51 18.20 38.91
CA SER A 291 12.26 19.64 38.76
C SER A 291 11.01 20.18 39.45
N TRP A 292 10.34 19.41 40.30
CA TRP A 292 9.15 19.86 41.06
C TRP A 292 9.39 20.11 42.56
N ALA A 293 10.66 20.24 42.97
CA ALA A 293 11.01 20.43 44.37
C ALA A 293 11.42 21.90 44.75
N PHE A 294 11.28 22.86 43.85
CA PHE A 294 11.59 24.26 44.19
C PHE A 294 10.53 25.19 43.62
N LEU A 295 9.37 25.28 44.30
CA LEU A 295 8.47 26.43 44.23
C LEU A 295 7.37 26.31 45.31
N PHE A 296 7.78 26.26 46.57
CA PHE A 296 6.99 26.69 47.73
C PHE A 296 7.97 27.06 48.84
N VAL A 297 8.41 28.30 48.87
CA VAL A 297 8.66 29.14 50.04
C VAL A 297 8.26 30.56 49.63
#